data_7892d1cd2bca8fb15e27b63a63445cbf
#
_entry.id   7892d1cd2bca8fb15e27b63a63445cbf
#
_cell.length_a   1.000
_cell.length_b   1.000
_cell.length_c   1.000
_cell.angle_alpha   90.00
_cell.angle_beta   90.00
_cell.angle_gamma   90.00
#
_symmetry.space_group_name_H-M   'P 1'
#
loop_
_entity.id
_entity.type
_entity.pdbx_description
1 polymer ?
#
loop_
_entity_poly.entity_id
_entity_poly.type
_entity_poly.pdbx_seq_one_letter_code
_entity_poly.pdbx_strand_id
1 'polypeptide(L)'
;MVVIAIGAGAAVGVVTRPAPTAEPSATPVPTVTPVPDTGPLVFKQPLSAGCATDDAVWVVSDGGGIGRFDRLLQRWELVDSTLRSLDAAACSTDMVVAVGAFGRVVTIDDLAKTIRADDIGLFDAYAVSLMPDGALVVGSGGSVQRQTSGGWDRFAGGIDEDLYGVLGFPSGSAWMVGAAGATYRLEQVGADIGWKPYETGTTSSLRTIAASAPTEAIAAGDDGVLLRFDGKWNPLESGVQHELRASARVGATTYVVGDAGTVLAVEGNTVRPIAGITTTCAIRGVFAHGNEVWFVGSQGTLAGVWRQSGDRTDHWGTC
;
A
#
# COMPACT_ATOMS: atom_id res chain seq x y z
N MET A 1 9.19 11.22 5.74
CA MET A 1 9.05 10.00 4.94
C MET A 1 7.56 9.69 4.84
N VAL A 2 6.98 9.77 3.68
CA VAL A 2 5.57 9.45 3.47
C VAL A 2 5.51 8.08 2.82
N VAL A 3 4.77 7.17 3.43
CA VAL A 3 4.57 5.81 2.92
C VAL A 3 3.16 5.71 2.38
N ILE A 4 3.04 5.28 1.14
CA ILE A 4 1.76 5.10 0.48
C ILE A 4 1.48 3.60 0.41
N ALA A 5 0.44 3.15 1.11
CA ALA A 5 0.00 1.76 1.11
C ALA A 5 -1.17 1.55 0.16
N ILE A 6 -1.12 0.49 -0.57
CA ILE A 6 -2.11 0.16 -1.58
C ILE A 6 -2.66 -1.25 -1.29
N GLY A 7 -3.96 -1.43 -1.33
CA GLY A 7 -4.70 -2.60 -0.88
C GLY A 7 -4.45 -3.91 -1.63
N ALA A 8 -5.35 -4.87 -1.54
CA ALA A 8 -5.15 -6.25 -1.99
C ALA A 8 -4.45 -6.34 -3.36
N GLY A 9 -3.15 -6.55 -3.35
CA GLY A 9 -2.31 -6.55 -4.55
C GLY A 9 -1.53 -5.29 -4.85
N ALA A 10 -1.42 -4.31 -3.93
CA ALA A 10 -0.79 -3.03 -4.21
C ALA A 10 0.53 -2.80 -3.45
N ALA A 11 1.38 -1.97 -4.02
CA ALA A 11 2.69 -1.60 -3.48
C ALA A 11 2.65 -0.37 -2.57
N VAL A 12 3.59 -0.29 -1.67
CA VAL A 12 3.85 0.90 -0.86
C VAL A 12 5.08 1.63 -1.39
N GLY A 13 4.89 2.88 -1.75
CA GLY A 13 5.99 3.78 -2.13
C GLY A 13 6.43 4.63 -0.95
N VAL A 14 7.73 4.79 -0.79
CA VAL A 14 8.32 5.66 0.21
C VAL A 14 8.83 6.94 -0.45
N VAL A 15 8.23 8.06 -0.10
CA VAL A 15 8.72 9.39 -0.48
C VAL A 15 9.60 9.91 0.66
N THR A 16 10.90 9.99 0.44
CA THR A 16 11.84 10.53 1.44
C THR A 16 11.90 12.05 1.35
N ARG A 17 11.51 12.74 2.42
CA ARG A 17 11.83 14.15 2.63
C ARG A 17 13.28 14.26 3.13
N PRO A 18 14.10 15.22 2.68
CA PRO A 18 15.42 15.43 3.27
C PRO A 18 15.26 15.74 4.76
N ALA A 19 16.06 15.07 5.58
CA ALA A 19 16.04 15.23 7.02
C ALA A 19 16.35 16.69 7.41
N PRO A 20 15.62 17.26 8.37
CA PRO A 20 16.01 18.53 8.96
C PRO A 20 17.35 18.37 9.69
N THR A 21 18.21 19.34 9.54
CA THR A 21 19.50 19.46 10.25
C THR A 21 19.25 19.38 11.75
N ALA A 22 19.99 18.51 12.42
CA ALA A 22 19.87 18.27 13.85
C ALA A 22 20.14 19.54 14.67
N GLU A 23 19.16 19.95 15.47
CA GLU A 23 19.36 20.89 16.57
C GLU A 23 19.87 20.17 17.84
N PRO A 24 20.58 20.88 18.75
CA PRO A 24 21.26 20.22 19.87
C PRO A 24 20.30 19.74 20.94
N SER A 25 20.54 18.54 21.36
CA SER A 25 20.08 17.76 22.53
C SER A 25 19.25 18.52 23.58
N ALA A 26 17.96 18.27 23.60
CA ALA A 26 17.10 18.53 24.75
C ALA A 26 17.14 17.31 25.70
N THR A 27 17.11 17.62 27.00
CA THR A 27 17.09 16.68 28.14
C THR A 27 16.05 15.57 27.96
N PRO A 28 16.35 14.31 28.33
CA PRO A 28 15.42 13.22 28.14
C PRO A 28 14.15 13.43 28.96
N VAL A 29 13.03 13.58 28.28
CA VAL A 29 11.68 13.45 28.85
C VAL A 29 11.52 11.98 29.29
N PRO A 30 11.00 11.69 30.49
CA PRO A 30 10.80 10.31 30.93
C PRO A 30 9.94 9.57 29.90
N THR A 31 10.49 8.50 29.36
CA THR A 31 9.82 7.60 28.43
C THR A 31 8.67 6.93 29.17
N VAL A 32 7.45 7.42 28.99
CA VAL A 32 6.26 6.67 29.36
C VAL A 32 6.21 5.49 28.39
N THR A 33 6.48 4.29 28.89
CA THR A 33 6.28 3.06 28.13
C THR A 33 4.78 2.97 27.84
N PRO A 34 4.32 3.07 26.57
CA PRO A 34 2.89 2.92 26.29
C PRO A 34 2.48 1.53 26.74
N VAL A 35 1.47 1.45 27.60
CA VAL A 35 0.76 0.19 27.86
C VAL A 35 0.13 -0.20 26.54
N PRO A 36 0.37 -1.41 26.00
CA PRO A 36 -0.30 -1.84 24.78
C PRO A 36 -1.81 -1.78 25.03
N ASP A 37 -2.52 -0.95 24.27
CA ASP A 37 -3.96 -1.00 24.28
C ASP A 37 -4.37 -2.27 23.52
N THR A 38 -4.61 -3.33 24.28
CA THR A 38 -5.14 -4.60 23.78
C THR A 38 -6.65 -4.54 23.60
N GLY A 39 -7.20 -3.34 23.40
CA GLY A 39 -8.60 -3.14 23.10
C GLY A 39 -8.99 -3.92 21.83
N PRO A 40 -10.22 -4.46 21.74
CA PRO A 40 -10.64 -5.19 20.57
C PRO A 40 -10.62 -4.27 19.35
N LEU A 41 -10.08 -4.78 18.23
CA LEU A 41 -10.28 -4.14 16.94
C LEU A 41 -11.80 -4.03 16.71
N VAL A 42 -12.30 -2.83 16.50
CA VAL A 42 -13.75 -2.56 16.39
C VAL A 42 -14.33 -3.11 15.07
N PHE A 43 -13.45 -3.61 14.18
CA PHE A 43 -13.81 -4.13 12.87
C PHE A 43 -14.25 -5.58 12.93
N LYS A 44 -15.43 -5.85 12.39
CA LYS A 44 -15.97 -7.20 12.15
C LYS A 44 -15.93 -7.59 10.67
N GLN A 45 -15.14 -6.88 9.87
CA GLN A 45 -15.05 -7.05 8.42
C GLN A 45 -13.59 -7.31 8.03
N PRO A 46 -13.36 -8.10 6.96
CA PRO A 46 -12.01 -8.35 6.46
C PRO A 46 -11.30 -7.05 6.10
N LEU A 47 -10.12 -6.82 6.67
CA LEU A 47 -9.28 -5.69 6.33
C LEU A 47 -8.58 -5.95 5.01
N SER A 48 -8.58 -4.95 4.12
CA SER A 48 -8.00 -5.02 2.78
C SER A 48 -6.67 -4.29 2.70
N ALA A 49 -6.59 -3.10 3.27
CA ALA A 49 -5.42 -2.22 3.14
C ALA A 49 -5.33 -1.23 4.30
N GLY A 50 -4.24 -0.47 4.29
CA GLY A 50 -4.06 0.65 5.20
C GLY A 50 -2.94 1.58 4.75
N CYS A 51 -2.85 2.71 5.43
CA CYS A 51 -1.75 3.67 5.29
C CYS A 51 -1.57 4.44 6.60
N ALA A 52 -0.51 5.23 6.72
CA ALA A 52 -0.25 5.96 7.95
C ALA A 52 0.20 7.40 7.69
N THR A 53 -0.22 8.30 8.56
CA THR A 53 0.22 9.68 8.68
C THR A 53 1.06 9.85 9.96
N ASP A 54 1.52 11.06 10.26
CA ASP A 54 2.22 11.33 11.51
C ASP A 54 1.32 11.11 12.74
N ASP A 55 0.03 11.43 12.63
CA ASP A 55 -0.94 11.42 13.73
C ASP A 55 -1.78 10.14 13.83
N ALA A 56 -1.94 9.40 12.73
CA ALA A 56 -2.86 8.28 12.67
C ALA A 56 -2.41 7.14 11.76
N VAL A 57 -3.00 5.96 12.01
CA VAL A 57 -2.98 4.84 11.07
C VAL A 57 -4.40 4.58 10.59
N TRP A 58 -4.54 4.44 9.29
CA TRP A 58 -5.81 4.22 8.63
C TRP A 58 -5.89 2.82 8.06
N VAL A 59 -7.02 2.17 8.23
CA VAL A 59 -7.30 0.85 7.64
C VAL A 59 -8.66 0.87 6.95
N VAL A 60 -8.77 0.11 5.87
CA VAL A 60 -10.00 -0.05 5.09
C VAL A 60 -10.37 -1.52 4.95
N SER A 61 -11.64 -1.80 4.65
CA SER A 61 -12.18 -3.17 4.64
C SER A 61 -13.01 -3.48 3.40
N ASP A 62 -13.12 -4.77 3.09
CA ASP A 62 -13.99 -5.32 2.04
C ASP A 62 -15.48 -4.94 2.22
N GLY A 63 -15.89 -4.58 3.43
CA GLY A 63 -17.24 -4.09 3.71
C GLY A 63 -17.41 -2.58 3.66
N GLY A 64 -16.36 -1.86 3.25
CA GLY A 64 -16.35 -0.40 3.15
C GLY A 64 -16.11 0.33 4.47
N GLY A 65 -15.77 -0.38 5.54
CA GLY A 65 -15.42 0.24 6.82
C GLY A 65 -14.08 0.96 6.74
N ILE A 66 -14.00 2.10 7.40
CA ILE A 66 -12.80 2.93 7.53
C ILE A 66 -12.47 3.10 8.99
N GLY A 67 -11.31 2.63 9.40
CA GLY A 67 -10.81 2.74 10.76
C GLY A 67 -9.61 3.64 10.89
N ARG A 68 -9.52 4.27 12.05
CA ARG A 68 -8.44 5.16 12.44
C ARG A 68 -7.85 4.71 13.77
N PHE A 69 -6.55 4.50 13.80
CA PHE A 69 -5.79 4.37 15.03
C PHE A 69 -5.18 5.72 15.37
N ASP A 70 -5.61 6.27 16.51
CA ASP A 70 -5.04 7.49 17.04
C ASP A 70 -3.70 7.18 17.72
N ARG A 71 -2.61 7.73 17.19
CA ARG A 71 -1.26 7.44 17.70
C ARG A 71 -1.01 8.04 19.09
N LEU A 72 -1.67 9.15 19.42
CA LEU A 72 -1.55 9.78 20.73
C LEU A 72 -2.38 9.04 21.79
N LEU A 73 -3.62 8.71 21.46
CA LEU A 73 -4.54 8.02 22.37
C LEU A 73 -4.36 6.50 22.38
N GLN A 74 -3.56 5.95 21.43
CA GLN A 74 -3.28 4.52 21.24
C GLN A 74 -4.56 3.68 21.17
N ARG A 75 -5.58 4.15 20.44
CA ARG A 75 -6.87 3.46 20.30
C ARG A 75 -7.39 3.49 18.87
N TRP A 76 -8.15 2.43 18.54
CA TRP A 76 -8.89 2.33 17.27
C TRP A 76 -10.27 2.95 17.40
N GLU A 77 -10.70 3.61 16.32
CA GLU A 77 -12.07 4.11 16.14
C GLU A 77 -12.59 3.77 14.74
N LEU A 78 -13.88 3.47 14.62
CA LEU A 78 -14.56 3.38 13.33
C LEU A 78 -14.95 4.80 12.92
N VAL A 79 -14.44 5.25 11.79
CA VAL A 79 -14.65 6.63 11.31
C VAL A 79 -15.85 6.70 10.38
N ASP A 80 -15.96 5.75 9.45
CA ASP A 80 -17.05 5.71 8.47
C ASP A 80 -17.25 4.30 7.90
N SER A 81 -18.35 4.11 7.14
CA SER A 81 -18.62 2.93 6.36
C SER A 81 -19.36 3.30 5.07
N THR A 82 -18.73 3.03 3.94
CA THR A 82 -19.23 3.42 2.61
C THR A 82 -20.24 2.43 2.02
N LEU A 83 -20.48 1.30 2.66
CA LEU A 83 -21.32 0.18 2.16
C LEU A 83 -20.81 -0.44 0.84
N ARG A 84 -19.63 -0.07 0.36
CA ARG A 84 -18.95 -0.64 -0.81
C ARG A 84 -17.54 -1.02 -0.43
N SER A 85 -17.02 -2.11 -0.97
CA SER A 85 -15.65 -2.55 -0.74
C SER A 85 -14.65 -1.41 -0.97
N LEU A 86 -13.68 -1.32 -0.07
CA LEU A 86 -12.49 -0.50 -0.23
C LEU A 86 -11.28 -1.44 -0.25
N ASP A 87 -10.55 -1.40 -1.35
CA ASP A 87 -9.49 -2.38 -1.64
C ASP A 87 -8.09 -1.82 -1.44
N ALA A 88 -7.95 -0.49 -1.55
CA ALA A 88 -6.66 0.19 -1.40
C ALA A 88 -6.79 1.52 -0.67
N ALA A 89 -5.68 1.94 -0.03
CA ALA A 89 -5.56 3.24 0.60
C ALA A 89 -4.15 3.83 0.45
N ALA A 90 -4.08 5.14 0.28
CA ALA A 90 -2.84 5.91 0.24
C ALA A 90 -2.96 7.15 1.11
N CYS A 91 -1.89 7.50 1.84
CA CYS A 91 -1.84 8.67 2.71
C CYS A 91 -0.77 9.67 2.28
N SER A 92 -1.07 10.96 2.44
CA SER A 92 -0.07 12.02 2.59
C SER A 92 -0.06 12.51 4.04
N THR A 93 0.52 13.68 4.30
CA THR A 93 0.57 14.25 5.66
C THR A 93 -0.82 14.41 6.28
N ASP A 94 -1.79 14.92 5.51
CA ASP A 94 -3.11 15.30 6.04
C ASP A 94 -4.28 14.65 5.28
N MET A 95 -3.99 13.92 4.21
CA MET A 95 -5.00 13.37 3.33
C MET A 95 -4.89 11.86 3.20
N VAL A 96 -6.03 11.19 3.24
CA VAL A 96 -6.17 9.77 2.94
C VAL A 96 -7.05 9.62 1.70
N VAL A 97 -6.62 8.82 0.75
CA VAL A 97 -7.44 8.42 -0.40
C VAL A 97 -7.60 6.90 -0.36
N ALA A 98 -8.84 6.45 -0.26
CA ALA A 98 -9.19 5.04 -0.32
C ALA A 98 -10.04 4.76 -1.57
N VAL A 99 -9.82 3.63 -2.21
CA VAL A 99 -10.50 3.25 -3.46
C VAL A 99 -11.02 1.82 -3.41
N GLY A 100 -12.01 1.52 -4.25
CA GLY A 100 -12.57 0.18 -4.28
C GLY A 100 -13.63 -0.04 -5.36
N ALA A 101 -14.61 -0.89 -5.06
CA ALA A 101 -15.58 -1.37 -6.02
C ALA A 101 -16.39 -0.25 -6.69
N PHE A 102 -16.68 -0.44 -7.98
CA PHE A 102 -17.45 0.48 -8.83
C PHE A 102 -16.87 1.90 -8.89
N GLY A 103 -15.53 2.00 -8.92
CA GLY A 103 -14.83 3.29 -8.99
C GLY A 103 -15.04 4.17 -7.75
N ARG A 104 -15.38 3.59 -6.61
CA ARG A 104 -15.50 4.33 -5.35
C ARG A 104 -14.16 4.93 -4.95
N VAL A 105 -14.17 6.22 -4.68
CA VAL A 105 -13.05 6.95 -4.06
C VAL A 105 -13.55 7.66 -2.82
N VAL A 106 -12.87 7.46 -1.71
CA VAL A 106 -13.11 8.18 -0.46
C VAL A 106 -11.88 9.02 -0.15
N THR A 107 -12.06 10.32 -0.04
CA THR A 107 -11.02 11.25 0.37
C THR A 107 -11.32 11.75 1.78
N ILE A 108 -10.35 11.62 2.67
CA ILE A 108 -10.43 12.10 4.05
C ILE A 108 -9.36 13.16 4.22
N ASP A 109 -9.79 14.36 4.63
CA ASP A 109 -8.91 15.41 5.12
C ASP A 109 -8.87 15.28 6.65
N ASP A 110 -7.78 14.75 7.18
CA ASP A 110 -7.67 14.49 8.64
C ASP A 110 -7.49 15.79 9.43
N LEU A 111 -7.00 16.85 8.82
CA LEU A 111 -6.88 18.16 9.44
C LEU A 111 -8.24 18.86 9.53
N ALA A 112 -8.98 18.93 8.41
CA ALA A 112 -10.30 19.53 8.36
C ALA A 112 -11.41 18.63 8.92
N LYS A 113 -11.11 17.35 9.22
CA LYS A 113 -12.07 16.34 9.66
C LYS A 113 -13.24 16.16 8.71
N THR A 114 -12.97 16.21 7.41
CA THR A 114 -13.98 16.03 6.37
C THR A 114 -13.78 14.72 5.60
N ILE A 115 -14.90 14.08 5.25
CA ILE A 115 -14.92 12.85 4.44
C ILE A 115 -15.76 13.14 3.20
N ARG A 116 -15.22 12.87 2.04
CA ARG A 116 -15.91 12.97 0.76
C ARG A 116 -15.81 11.65 0.03
N ALA A 117 -16.92 11.21 -0.57
CA ALA A 117 -16.97 10.03 -1.41
C ALA A 117 -17.44 10.41 -2.82
N ASP A 118 -16.70 9.95 -3.82
CA ASP A 118 -16.97 10.15 -5.24
C ASP A 118 -16.98 8.79 -5.96
N ASP A 119 -17.62 8.71 -7.12
CA ASP A 119 -17.56 7.58 -8.04
C ASP A 119 -16.86 8.06 -9.33
N ILE A 120 -15.69 7.48 -9.66
CA ILE A 120 -14.84 7.96 -10.77
C ILE A 120 -14.96 7.12 -12.05
N GLY A 121 -15.89 6.17 -12.08
CA GLY A 121 -16.15 5.33 -13.25
C GLY A 121 -16.79 4.01 -12.89
N LEU A 122 -17.17 3.24 -13.91
CA LEU A 122 -17.78 1.91 -13.77
C LEU A 122 -16.72 0.80 -13.88
N PHE A 123 -15.77 0.79 -12.97
CA PHE A 123 -14.71 -0.21 -12.90
C PHE A 123 -14.37 -0.48 -11.42
N ASP A 124 -13.77 -1.61 -11.12
CA ASP A 124 -13.27 -1.87 -9.79
C ASP A 124 -11.86 -1.29 -9.65
N ALA A 125 -11.69 -0.36 -8.72
CA ALA A 125 -10.41 0.28 -8.44
C ALA A 125 -9.62 -0.58 -7.45
N TYR A 126 -8.51 -1.15 -7.90
CA TYR A 126 -7.71 -2.09 -7.12
C TYR A 126 -6.53 -1.45 -6.39
N ALA A 127 -6.02 -0.33 -6.91
CA ALA A 127 -4.88 0.34 -6.32
C ALA A 127 -4.92 1.86 -6.48
N VAL A 128 -4.32 2.56 -5.52
CA VAL A 128 -4.16 4.02 -5.53
C VAL A 128 -2.75 4.40 -5.08
N SER A 129 -2.18 5.42 -5.70
CA SER A 129 -0.93 6.04 -5.29
C SER A 129 -1.03 7.55 -5.37
N LEU A 130 -0.45 8.25 -4.41
CA LEU A 130 -0.38 9.71 -4.45
C LEU A 130 0.83 10.14 -5.28
N MET A 131 0.61 11.12 -6.15
CA MET A 131 1.60 11.79 -6.97
C MET A 131 1.66 13.28 -6.58
N PRO A 132 2.67 14.04 -7.02
CA PRO A 132 2.81 15.47 -6.64
C PRO A 132 1.59 16.33 -6.98
N ASP A 133 0.82 15.94 -7.98
CA ASP A 133 -0.29 16.69 -8.54
C ASP A 133 -1.66 16.02 -8.36
N GLY A 134 -1.76 14.99 -7.53
CA GLY A 134 -3.00 14.31 -7.20
C GLY A 134 -2.86 12.81 -7.05
N ALA A 135 -3.96 12.09 -6.98
CA ALA A 135 -3.98 10.64 -6.89
C ALA A 135 -4.02 9.98 -8.28
N LEU A 136 -3.35 8.83 -8.39
CA LEU A 136 -3.40 7.93 -9.53
C LEU A 136 -4.08 6.63 -9.09
N VAL A 137 -5.16 6.24 -9.77
CA VAL A 137 -5.97 5.05 -9.47
C VAL A 137 -5.93 4.11 -10.66
N VAL A 138 -5.75 2.82 -10.38
CA VAL A 138 -5.78 1.77 -11.40
C VAL A 138 -6.75 0.66 -11.01
N GLY A 139 -7.22 -0.09 -11.99
CA GLY A 139 -8.21 -1.13 -11.74
C GLY A 139 -8.53 -2.01 -12.93
N SER A 140 -9.74 -2.57 -12.93
CA SER A 140 -10.21 -3.53 -13.92
C SER A 140 -10.26 -2.94 -15.33
N GLY A 141 -10.02 -3.81 -16.33
CA GLY A 141 -10.08 -3.48 -17.76
C GLY A 141 -9.10 -2.37 -18.16
N GLY A 142 -7.88 -2.35 -17.62
CA GLY A 142 -6.85 -1.36 -17.92
C GLY A 142 -7.24 0.08 -17.53
N SER A 143 -8.15 0.22 -16.57
CA SER A 143 -8.58 1.54 -16.10
C SER A 143 -7.47 2.25 -15.38
N VAL A 144 -7.11 3.45 -15.84
CA VAL A 144 -6.15 4.35 -15.19
C VAL A 144 -6.81 5.74 -15.10
N GLN A 145 -7.02 6.21 -13.88
CA GLN A 145 -7.62 7.51 -13.58
C GLN A 145 -6.63 8.37 -12.81
N ARG A 146 -6.53 9.64 -13.16
CA ARG A 146 -5.69 10.63 -12.48
C ARG A 146 -6.55 11.75 -11.94
N GLN A 147 -6.32 12.10 -10.70
CA GLN A 147 -6.93 13.28 -10.10
C GLN A 147 -6.27 14.55 -10.65
N THR A 148 -7.11 15.53 -11.00
CA THR A 148 -6.70 16.86 -11.46
C THR A 148 -7.47 17.93 -10.69
N SER A 149 -7.15 19.19 -10.89
CA SER A 149 -7.91 20.31 -10.31
C SER A 149 -9.37 20.35 -10.79
N GLY A 150 -9.67 19.74 -11.94
CA GLY A 150 -11.02 19.67 -12.52
C GLY A 150 -11.82 18.43 -12.14
N GLY A 151 -11.21 17.47 -11.44
CA GLY A 151 -11.82 16.19 -11.09
C GLY A 151 -10.94 15.00 -11.44
N TRP A 152 -11.52 13.98 -12.04
CA TRP A 152 -10.84 12.74 -12.42
C TRP A 152 -10.83 12.57 -13.93
N ASP A 153 -9.66 12.38 -14.50
CA ASP A 153 -9.47 12.19 -15.93
C ASP A 153 -8.88 10.81 -16.22
N ARG A 154 -9.31 10.19 -17.33
CA ARG A 154 -8.68 8.97 -17.83
C ARG A 154 -7.26 9.28 -18.29
N PHE A 155 -6.29 8.55 -17.72
CA PHE A 155 -4.85 8.85 -17.91
C PHE A 155 -4.12 7.80 -18.75
N ALA A 156 -4.78 6.74 -19.19
CA ALA A 156 -4.23 5.77 -20.13
C ALA A 156 -5.30 5.26 -21.10
N GLY A 157 -4.86 4.83 -22.28
CA GLY A 157 -5.67 4.11 -23.25
C GLY A 157 -4.87 2.99 -23.88
N GLY A 158 -5.56 1.94 -24.37
CA GLY A 158 -4.91 0.80 -25.04
C GLY A 158 -4.24 -0.20 -24.07
N ILE A 159 -4.61 -0.15 -22.79
CA ILE A 159 -4.30 -1.17 -21.79
C ILE A 159 -5.63 -1.89 -21.53
N ASP A 160 -5.65 -3.20 -21.70
CA ASP A 160 -6.86 -4.02 -21.54
C ASP A 160 -6.75 -4.95 -20.33
N GLU A 161 -5.53 -5.18 -19.80
CA GLU A 161 -5.28 -6.02 -18.65
C GLU A 161 -5.71 -5.35 -17.35
N ASP A 162 -6.28 -6.12 -16.42
CA ASP A 162 -6.52 -5.66 -15.06
C ASP A 162 -5.22 -5.21 -14.40
N LEU A 163 -5.24 -4.03 -13.78
CA LEU A 163 -4.08 -3.43 -13.13
C LEU A 163 -4.27 -3.49 -11.62
N TYR A 164 -3.43 -4.28 -10.93
CA TYR A 164 -3.58 -4.58 -9.51
C TYR A 164 -2.69 -3.73 -8.60
N GLY A 165 -1.63 -3.13 -9.13
CA GLY A 165 -0.72 -2.31 -8.35
C GLY A 165 -0.28 -1.06 -9.09
N VAL A 166 -0.13 0.06 -8.36
CA VAL A 166 0.39 1.32 -8.87
C VAL A 166 1.29 1.99 -7.85
N LEU A 167 2.39 2.57 -8.32
CA LEU A 167 3.34 3.30 -7.49
C LEU A 167 3.79 4.57 -8.21
N GLY A 168 3.40 5.72 -7.70
CA GLY A 168 3.85 7.04 -8.15
C GLY A 168 5.11 7.52 -7.43
N PHE A 169 5.87 8.37 -8.10
CA PHE A 169 7.09 8.98 -7.56
C PHE A 169 7.00 10.51 -7.54
N PRO A 170 7.76 11.17 -6.65
CA PRO A 170 7.83 12.64 -6.62
C PRO A 170 8.34 13.26 -7.92
N SER A 171 9.03 12.49 -8.75
CA SER A 171 9.46 12.92 -10.10
C SER A 171 8.34 13.04 -11.12
N GLY A 172 7.12 12.58 -10.78
CA GLY A 172 5.99 12.50 -11.70
C GLY A 172 5.98 11.21 -12.54
N SER A 173 6.98 10.33 -12.43
CA SER A 173 6.91 9.00 -13.02
C SER A 173 6.11 8.02 -12.15
N ALA A 174 5.72 6.89 -12.70
CA ALA A 174 4.99 5.85 -11.97
C ALA A 174 5.24 4.47 -12.58
N TRP A 175 5.01 3.42 -11.78
CA TRP A 175 4.89 2.04 -12.22
C TRP A 175 3.47 1.54 -12.04
N MET A 176 3.04 0.65 -12.94
CA MET A 176 1.82 -0.17 -12.79
C MET A 176 2.18 -1.63 -13.03
N VAL A 177 1.48 -2.52 -12.33
CA VAL A 177 1.58 -3.97 -12.50
C VAL A 177 0.18 -4.59 -12.54
N GLY A 178 0.04 -5.72 -13.23
CA GLY A 178 -1.29 -6.29 -13.43
C GLY A 178 -1.32 -7.76 -13.87
N ALA A 179 -2.43 -8.13 -14.48
CA ALA A 179 -2.71 -9.47 -14.95
C ALA A 179 -1.68 -9.93 -15.99
N ALA A 180 -1.51 -11.24 -16.10
CA ALA A 180 -0.63 -11.89 -17.06
C ALA A 180 0.82 -11.36 -17.06
N GLY A 181 1.33 -10.93 -15.91
CA GLY A 181 2.67 -10.38 -15.76
C GLY A 181 2.86 -8.99 -16.35
N ALA A 182 1.77 -8.27 -16.65
CA ALA A 182 1.84 -6.93 -17.22
C ALA A 182 2.55 -5.94 -16.30
N THR A 183 3.46 -5.16 -16.87
CA THR A 183 4.12 -4.03 -16.19
C THR A 183 4.27 -2.85 -17.12
N TYR A 184 4.00 -1.66 -16.60
CA TYR A 184 4.11 -0.41 -17.34
C TYR A 184 4.81 0.64 -16.48
N ARG A 185 5.65 1.47 -17.12
CA ARG A 185 6.27 2.63 -16.48
C ARG A 185 5.88 3.90 -17.21
N LEU A 186 5.47 4.90 -16.44
CA LEU A 186 5.24 6.25 -16.95
C LEU A 186 6.57 6.94 -17.16
N GLU A 187 6.92 7.20 -18.39
CA GLU A 187 8.20 7.82 -18.78
C GLU A 187 8.07 8.61 -20.08
N GLN A 188 9.15 9.29 -20.47
CA GLN A 188 9.22 9.97 -21.77
C GLN A 188 9.19 8.94 -22.89
N VAL A 189 8.20 9.05 -23.77
CA VAL A 189 8.04 8.23 -24.99
C VAL A 189 8.04 9.16 -26.19
N GLY A 190 9.19 9.29 -26.84
CA GLY A 190 9.37 10.29 -27.89
C GLY A 190 9.29 11.73 -27.34
N ALA A 191 8.34 12.54 -27.86
CA ALA A 191 8.09 13.90 -27.40
C ALA A 191 7.08 13.97 -26.22
N ASP A 192 6.35 12.90 -25.96
CA ASP A 192 5.26 12.83 -24.99
C ASP A 192 5.64 12.02 -23.75
N ILE A 193 4.84 12.13 -22.69
CA ILE A 193 4.90 11.25 -21.52
C ILE A 193 3.84 10.17 -21.72
N GLY A 194 4.22 8.90 -21.59
CA GLY A 194 3.34 7.78 -21.78
C GLY A 194 3.73 6.53 -21.01
N TRP A 195 2.83 5.56 -21.01
CA TRP A 195 3.03 4.27 -20.37
C TRP A 195 3.79 3.33 -21.32
N LYS A 196 4.98 2.93 -20.91
CA LYS A 196 5.83 2.01 -21.66
C LYS A 196 5.79 0.64 -21.01
N PRO A 197 5.45 -0.44 -21.76
CA PRO A 197 5.49 -1.79 -21.26
C PRO A 197 6.92 -2.29 -21.05
N TYR A 198 7.09 -3.18 -20.07
CA TYR A 198 8.33 -3.89 -19.78
C TYR A 198 8.06 -5.38 -19.64
N GLU A 199 8.79 -6.21 -20.37
CA GLU A 199 8.65 -7.66 -20.33
C GLU A 199 9.15 -8.24 -19.02
N THR A 200 8.32 -9.04 -18.36
CA THR A 200 8.62 -9.67 -17.06
C THR A 200 9.08 -11.10 -17.16
N GLY A 201 8.76 -11.77 -18.26
CA GLY A 201 9.04 -13.20 -18.46
C GLY A 201 8.12 -14.15 -17.67
N THR A 202 7.09 -13.63 -17.00
CA THR A 202 6.06 -14.42 -16.33
C THR A 202 4.68 -14.15 -16.91
N THR A 203 3.77 -15.12 -16.78
CA THR A 203 2.34 -14.97 -17.06
C THR A 203 1.49 -14.94 -15.78
N SER A 204 2.10 -15.13 -14.61
CA SER A 204 1.42 -14.98 -13.33
C SER A 204 1.10 -13.52 -13.09
N SER A 205 -0.08 -13.23 -12.56
CA SER A 205 -0.49 -11.85 -12.27
C SER A 205 0.41 -11.25 -11.19
N LEU A 206 0.81 -10.00 -11.41
CA LEU A 206 1.54 -9.20 -10.44
C LEU A 206 0.57 -8.35 -9.65
N ARG A 207 0.52 -8.56 -8.33
CA ARG A 207 -0.43 -7.92 -7.42
C ARG A 207 0.09 -6.62 -6.83
N THR A 208 1.40 -6.51 -6.71
CA THR A 208 2.01 -5.41 -5.95
C THR A 208 3.33 -4.98 -6.54
N ILE A 209 3.69 -3.72 -6.30
CA ILE A 209 4.98 -3.15 -6.66
C ILE A 209 5.46 -2.19 -5.59
N ALA A 210 6.73 -2.29 -5.20
CA ALA A 210 7.39 -1.37 -4.29
C ALA A 210 8.76 -0.95 -4.84
N ALA A 211 9.11 0.31 -4.66
CA ALA A 211 10.38 0.87 -5.12
C ALA A 211 10.75 2.13 -4.33
N SER A 212 12.03 2.50 -4.34
CA SER A 212 12.50 3.81 -3.87
C SER A 212 12.74 4.79 -5.02
N ALA A 213 12.94 4.27 -6.21
CA ALA A 213 13.17 5.06 -7.43
C ALA A 213 12.58 4.33 -8.65
N PRO A 214 12.27 5.05 -9.74
CA PRO A 214 11.74 4.44 -10.96
C PRO A 214 12.67 3.42 -11.62
N THR A 215 13.96 3.46 -11.29
CA THR A 215 15.02 2.63 -11.89
C THR A 215 15.25 1.30 -11.17
N GLU A 216 14.64 1.11 -10.00
CA GLU A 216 14.67 -0.15 -9.25
C GLU A 216 13.29 -0.43 -8.67
N ALA A 217 12.82 -1.66 -8.72
CA ALA A 217 11.53 -2.05 -8.16
C ALA A 217 11.52 -3.53 -7.77
N ILE A 218 10.63 -3.86 -6.84
CA ILE A 218 10.23 -5.24 -6.52
C ILE A 218 8.76 -5.35 -6.88
N ALA A 219 8.40 -6.32 -7.70
CA ALA A 219 7.03 -6.71 -7.99
C ALA A 219 6.78 -8.13 -7.50
N ALA A 220 5.58 -8.39 -7.00
CA ALA A 220 5.20 -9.70 -6.51
C ALA A 220 3.74 -10.02 -6.82
N GLY A 221 3.37 -11.30 -6.80
CA GLY A 221 2.02 -11.68 -7.18
C GLY A 221 1.66 -13.14 -6.97
N ASP A 222 0.83 -13.64 -7.88
CA ASP A 222 0.29 -15.01 -7.84
C ASP A 222 1.41 -16.04 -7.91
N ASP A 223 1.15 -17.24 -7.40
CA ASP A 223 2.08 -18.38 -7.38
C ASP A 223 3.42 -18.09 -6.67
N GLY A 224 3.47 -17.10 -5.81
CA GLY A 224 4.68 -16.67 -5.11
C GLY A 224 5.71 -15.98 -6.03
N VAL A 225 5.30 -15.53 -7.21
CA VAL A 225 6.17 -14.79 -8.13
C VAL A 225 6.73 -13.56 -7.43
N LEU A 226 8.04 -13.40 -7.52
CA LEU A 226 8.79 -12.27 -6.99
C LEU A 226 9.82 -11.84 -8.04
N LEU A 227 9.78 -10.59 -8.44
CA LEU A 227 10.63 -10.03 -9.49
C LEU A 227 11.35 -8.79 -8.99
N ARG A 228 12.60 -8.60 -9.43
CA ARG A 228 13.38 -7.39 -9.21
C ARG A 228 13.69 -6.71 -10.53
N PHE A 229 13.43 -5.40 -10.60
CA PHE A 229 13.83 -4.55 -11.71
C PHE A 229 15.14 -3.83 -11.41
N ASP A 230 16.11 -3.94 -12.31
CA ASP A 230 17.39 -3.22 -12.32
C ASP A 230 17.80 -2.83 -13.74
N GLY A 231 16.82 -2.35 -14.53
CA GLY A 231 16.92 -2.09 -15.97
C GLY A 231 16.14 -3.13 -16.78
N LYS A 232 15.97 -4.31 -16.25
CA LYS A 232 15.07 -5.38 -16.72
C LYS A 232 14.51 -6.14 -15.52
N TRP A 233 13.41 -6.86 -15.70
CA TRP A 233 12.87 -7.73 -14.67
C TRP A 233 13.69 -9.03 -14.56
N ASN A 234 14.06 -9.39 -13.36
CA ASN A 234 14.78 -10.61 -13.02
C ASN A 234 14.01 -11.35 -11.91
N PRO A 235 13.81 -12.67 -12.01
CA PRO A 235 13.14 -13.43 -10.97
C PRO A 235 14.01 -13.53 -9.71
N LEU A 236 13.34 -13.52 -8.56
CA LEU A 236 13.90 -13.85 -7.26
C LEU A 236 13.17 -15.05 -6.68
N GLU A 237 13.89 -15.91 -5.97
CA GLU A 237 13.31 -17.03 -5.26
C GLU A 237 12.59 -16.56 -3.98
N SER A 238 11.27 -16.55 -3.99
CA SER A 238 10.47 -16.15 -2.82
C SER A 238 10.45 -17.23 -1.72
N GLY A 239 10.64 -18.49 -2.09
CA GLY A 239 10.51 -19.64 -1.19
C GLY A 239 9.08 -20.02 -0.85
N VAL A 240 8.07 -19.39 -1.47
CA VAL A 240 6.64 -19.67 -1.27
C VAL A 240 5.93 -19.87 -2.61
N GLN A 241 4.77 -20.55 -2.56
CA GLN A 241 3.89 -20.74 -3.72
C GLN A 241 2.51 -20.11 -3.50
N HIS A 242 2.37 -19.33 -2.44
CA HIS A 242 1.15 -18.60 -2.12
C HIS A 242 1.14 -17.25 -2.81
N GLU A 243 -0.05 -16.69 -2.98
CA GLU A 243 -0.22 -15.34 -3.50
C GLU A 243 0.48 -14.32 -2.59
N LEU A 244 1.32 -13.50 -3.19
CA LEU A 244 1.96 -12.34 -2.58
C LEU A 244 1.13 -11.09 -2.94
N ARG A 245 0.51 -10.47 -1.92
CA ARG A 245 -0.59 -9.53 -2.09
C ARG A 245 -0.18 -8.07 -2.02
N ALA A 246 0.76 -7.74 -1.14
CA ALA A 246 1.15 -6.36 -0.93
C ALA A 246 2.64 -6.24 -0.64
N SER A 247 3.19 -5.07 -0.90
CA SER A 247 4.59 -4.76 -0.61
C SER A 247 4.78 -3.32 -0.15
N ALA A 248 5.77 -3.13 0.74
CA ALA A 248 6.18 -1.83 1.22
C ALA A 248 7.69 -1.72 1.30
N ARG A 249 8.25 -0.58 0.92
CA ARG A 249 9.70 -0.32 1.06
C ARG A 249 10.00 0.61 2.21
N VAL A 250 10.94 0.17 3.05
CA VAL A 250 11.45 0.94 4.20
C VAL A 250 12.98 0.93 4.15
N GLY A 251 13.58 2.05 3.82
CA GLY A 251 15.02 2.12 3.62
C GLY A 251 15.50 1.17 2.51
N ALA A 252 16.39 0.24 2.83
CA ALA A 252 16.90 -0.76 1.90
C ALA A 252 16.01 -2.01 1.79
N THR A 253 15.11 -2.25 2.75
CA THR A 253 14.29 -3.45 2.83
C THR A 253 12.94 -3.25 2.16
N THR A 254 12.53 -4.16 1.29
CA THR A 254 11.16 -4.28 0.80
C THR A 254 10.49 -5.43 1.55
N TYR A 255 9.41 -5.12 2.27
CA TYR A 255 8.53 -6.12 2.87
C TYR A 255 7.52 -6.56 1.82
N VAL A 256 7.34 -7.88 1.68
CA VAL A 256 6.35 -8.49 0.79
C VAL A 256 5.51 -9.44 1.61
N VAL A 257 4.20 -9.31 1.51
CA VAL A 257 3.26 -10.07 2.34
C VAL A 257 2.21 -10.79 1.49
N GLY A 258 1.61 -11.84 2.05
CA GLY A 258 0.66 -12.64 1.30
C GLY A 258 -0.12 -13.65 2.13
N ASP A 259 -0.63 -14.66 1.45
CA ASP A 259 -1.44 -15.72 2.03
C ASP A 259 -0.67 -16.56 3.04
N ALA A 260 -1.42 -17.28 3.87
CA ALA A 260 -0.90 -18.14 4.92
C ALA A 260 0.07 -17.45 5.90
N GLY A 261 -0.17 -16.16 6.18
CA GLY A 261 0.67 -15.38 7.09
C GLY A 261 2.06 -15.07 6.54
N THR A 262 2.24 -15.15 5.24
CA THR A 262 3.54 -14.90 4.58
C THR A 262 4.00 -13.46 4.82
N VAL A 263 5.22 -13.31 5.36
CA VAL A 263 5.93 -12.03 5.47
C VAL A 263 7.39 -12.25 5.08
N LEU A 264 7.81 -11.60 4.00
CA LEU A 264 9.17 -11.68 3.47
C LEU A 264 9.85 -10.31 3.55
N ALA A 265 11.16 -10.30 3.79
CA ALA A 265 12.03 -9.15 3.60
C ALA A 265 12.94 -9.39 2.40
N VAL A 266 12.98 -8.42 1.49
CA VAL A 266 13.81 -8.43 0.28
C VAL A 266 14.85 -7.30 0.37
N GLU A 267 16.11 -7.65 0.34
CA GLU A 267 17.25 -6.72 0.36
C GLU A 267 18.22 -7.07 -0.78
N GLY A 268 18.24 -6.27 -1.82
CA GLY A 268 18.93 -6.61 -3.06
C GLY A 268 18.38 -7.90 -3.66
N ASN A 269 19.20 -8.95 -3.74
CA ASN A 269 18.79 -10.28 -4.21
C ASN A 269 18.51 -11.28 -3.07
N THR A 270 18.62 -10.83 -1.82
CA THR A 270 18.38 -11.69 -0.66
C THR A 270 16.92 -11.62 -0.25
N VAL A 271 16.28 -12.78 -0.15
CA VAL A 271 14.91 -12.93 0.33
C VAL A 271 14.95 -13.76 1.61
N ARG A 272 14.30 -13.28 2.66
CA ARG A 272 14.22 -13.99 3.94
C ARG A 272 12.84 -13.83 4.57
N PRO A 273 12.30 -14.86 5.24
CA PRO A 273 11.09 -14.72 6.03
C PRO A 273 11.35 -13.83 7.25
N ILE A 274 10.32 -13.08 7.66
CA ILE A 274 10.33 -12.28 8.88
C ILE A 274 9.67 -13.08 10.01
N ALA A 275 10.38 -13.19 11.13
CA ALA A 275 9.83 -13.75 12.37
C ALA A 275 9.00 -12.69 13.14
N GLY A 276 8.12 -13.17 14.05
CA GLY A 276 7.37 -12.30 14.96
C GLY A 276 5.91 -12.05 14.58
N ILE A 277 5.52 -12.32 13.34
CA ILE A 277 4.12 -12.37 12.93
C ILE A 277 3.75 -13.83 12.71
N THR A 278 3.03 -14.41 13.67
CA THR A 278 2.59 -15.81 13.61
C THR A 278 1.09 -15.83 13.44
N THR A 279 0.63 -16.03 12.22
CA THR A 279 -0.80 -16.12 11.88
C THR A 279 -0.99 -17.02 10.66
N THR A 280 -2.17 -17.62 10.54
CA THR A 280 -2.63 -18.31 9.33
C THR A 280 -3.51 -17.42 8.45
N CYS A 281 -3.88 -16.23 8.94
CA CYS A 281 -4.63 -15.26 8.16
C CYS A 281 -3.80 -14.77 6.98
N ALA A 282 -4.45 -14.48 5.85
CA ALA A 282 -3.81 -13.78 4.76
C ALA A 282 -3.43 -12.37 5.22
N ILE A 283 -2.17 -12.00 5.06
CA ILE A 283 -1.72 -10.62 5.23
C ILE A 283 -1.99 -9.90 3.91
N ARG A 284 -2.95 -8.98 3.93
CA ARG A 284 -3.47 -8.33 2.72
C ARG A 284 -2.83 -6.99 2.43
N GLY A 285 -2.29 -6.33 3.44
CA GLY A 285 -1.64 -5.03 3.29
C GLY A 285 -0.41 -4.91 4.17
N VAL A 286 0.58 -4.18 3.69
CA VAL A 286 1.75 -3.75 4.43
C VAL A 286 2.07 -2.30 4.08
N PHE A 287 2.35 -1.49 5.08
CA PHE A 287 2.72 -0.09 4.91
C PHE A 287 3.64 0.33 6.05
N ALA A 288 4.34 1.43 5.86
CA ALA A 288 5.29 1.88 6.86
C ALA A 288 5.21 3.40 7.08
N HIS A 289 5.54 3.81 8.29
CA HIS A 289 5.68 5.20 8.65
C HIS A 289 6.82 5.38 9.65
N GLY A 290 7.79 6.21 9.30
CA GLY A 290 9.02 6.32 10.08
C GLY A 290 9.77 4.99 10.14
N ASN A 291 9.99 4.48 11.33
CA ASN A 291 10.64 3.19 11.59
C ASN A 291 9.64 2.06 11.90
N GLU A 292 8.36 2.32 11.78
CA GLU A 292 7.31 1.33 12.03
C GLU A 292 6.85 0.69 10.72
N VAL A 293 6.64 -0.62 10.74
CA VAL A 293 6.00 -1.37 9.67
C VAL A 293 4.69 -1.92 10.20
N TRP A 294 3.62 -1.67 9.47
CA TRP A 294 2.28 -2.08 9.81
C TRP A 294 1.79 -3.12 8.81
N PHE A 295 1.10 -4.13 9.34
CA PHE A 295 0.53 -5.21 8.55
C PHE A 295 -0.95 -5.31 8.86
N VAL A 296 -1.76 -5.53 7.85
CA VAL A 296 -3.19 -5.79 8.00
C VAL A 296 -3.53 -7.11 7.34
N GLY A 297 -4.39 -7.88 8.01
CA GLY A 297 -4.74 -9.21 7.52
C GLY A 297 -6.13 -9.62 7.91
N SER A 298 -6.63 -10.66 7.23
CA SER A 298 -7.96 -11.19 7.50
C SER A 298 -8.11 -12.64 7.04
N GLN A 299 -9.08 -13.34 7.66
CA GLN A 299 -9.53 -14.66 7.24
C GLN A 299 -11.03 -14.82 7.60
N GLY A 300 -11.88 -14.85 6.59
CA GLY A 300 -13.32 -14.81 6.82
C GLY A 300 -13.73 -13.52 7.54
N THR A 301 -14.31 -13.64 8.74
CA THR A 301 -14.67 -12.49 9.59
C THR A 301 -13.59 -12.07 10.57
N LEU A 302 -12.47 -12.80 10.62
CA LEU A 302 -11.34 -12.45 11.47
C LEU A 302 -10.55 -11.31 10.82
N ALA A 303 -10.09 -10.37 11.62
CA ALA A 303 -9.23 -9.28 11.21
C ALA A 303 -8.09 -9.09 12.20
N GLY A 304 -6.93 -8.66 11.72
CA GLY A 304 -5.77 -8.38 12.54
C GLY A 304 -4.95 -7.23 11.98
N VAL A 305 -4.36 -6.47 12.88
CA VAL A 305 -3.37 -5.44 12.58
C VAL A 305 -2.14 -5.71 13.44
N TRP A 306 -0.97 -5.69 12.84
CA TRP A 306 0.30 -5.83 13.53
C TRP A 306 1.14 -4.59 13.27
N ARG A 307 1.87 -4.16 14.28
CA ARG A 307 2.88 -3.10 14.20
C ARG A 307 4.22 -3.67 14.60
N GLN A 308 5.21 -3.58 13.75
CA GLN A 308 6.59 -3.90 14.08
C GLN A 308 7.40 -2.60 14.21
N SER A 309 8.09 -2.45 15.34
CA SER A 309 8.99 -1.34 15.62
C SER A 309 10.27 -1.88 16.28
N GLY A 310 11.35 -2.00 15.49
CA GLY A 310 12.54 -2.74 15.91
C GLY A 310 12.20 -4.22 16.16
N ASP A 311 12.58 -4.71 17.35
CA ASP A 311 12.33 -6.09 17.78
C ASP A 311 10.93 -6.30 18.42
N ARG A 312 10.16 -5.24 18.57
CA ARG A 312 8.83 -5.30 19.18
C ARG A 312 7.75 -5.45 18.12
N THR A 313 6.82 -6.38 18.39
CA THR A 313 5.59 -6.54 17.61
C THR A 313 4.38 -6.36 18.52
N ASP A 314 3.51 -5.42 18.19
CA ASP A 314 2.20 -5.24 18.81
C ASP A 314 1.14 -5.83 17.87
N HIS A 315 0.03 -6.34 18.45
CA HIS A 315 -1.06 -6.95 17.70
C HIS A 315 -2.41 -6.53 18.24
N TRP A 316 -3.33 -6.22 17.32
CA TRP A 316 -4.74 -5.93 17.59
C TRP A 316 -5.61 -6.82 16.71
N GLY A 317 -6.67 -7.40 17.26
CA GLY A 317 -7.64 -8.19 16.52
C GLY A 317 -7.65 -9.67 16.88
N THR A 318 -8.20 -10.47 15.96
CA THR A 318 -8.50 -11.90 16.17
C THR A 318 -7.76 -12.83 15.21
N CYS A 319 -7.05 -12.25 14.26
CA CYS A 319 -6.10 -12.98 13.45
C CYS A 319 -4.83 -13.28 14.25
#